data_f2f7f06af0a7ca4c6209ae491f653b6b
#
_entry.id   f2f7f06af0a7ca4c6209ae491f653b6b
#
_cell.length_a   1.000
_cell.length_b   1.000
_cell.length_c   1.000
_cell.angle_alpha   90.00
_cell.angle_beta   90.00
_cell.angle_gamma   90.00
#
_symmetry.space_group_name_H-M   'P 1'
#
loop_
_entity.id
_entity.type
_entity.pdbx_description
1 polymer ?
#
loop_
_entity_poly.entity_id
_entity_poly.type
_entity_poly.pdbx_seq_one_letter_code
_entity_poly.pdbx_strand_id
1 'polypeptide(L)'
;MPLTVPKAILFDLDGTLLDTAPDMAASLNRLRVEEGLEPMPPAQIRPHVSNGARGLLAIGLDITPDHEAYQALRDRFLALYAENLAVHTRLFPGLDRLVEELDARLLPWGVVTNKPGGLTRRLLEALALRPAVVVCGDDLNRAKPHPDPLLYAAGKLRLAPDSIWYIGDHERDIVAG
;
A
#
# COMPACT_ATOMS: atom_id res chain seq x y z
N MET A 1 -1.81 17.52 25.41
CA MET A 1 -1.80 16.20 26.09
C MET A 1 -0.49 15.52 25.79
N PRO A 2 0.18 14.84 26.73
CA PRO A 2 1.33 14.02 26.41
C PRO A 2 0.88 12.88 25.49
N LEU A 3 1.65 12.62 24.45
CA LEU A 3 1.40 11.46 23.57
C LEU A 3 1.55 10.20 24.42
N THR A 4 0.49 9.38 24.47
CA THR A 4 0.55 8.07 25.12
C THR A 4 1.37 7.13 24.25
N VAL A 5 2.22 6.32 24.86
CA VAL A 5 2.95 5.27 24.13
C VAL A 5 1.93 4.28 23.56
N PRO A 6 1.94 4.01 22.24
CA PRO A 6 0.99 3.08 21.64
C PRO A 6 1.28 1.64 22.07
N LYS A 7 0.26 0.80 22.05
CA LYS A 7 0.38 -0.65 22.25
C LYS A 7 0.62 -1.42 20.96
N ALA A 8 0.40 -0.79 19.81
CA ALA A 8 0.73 -1.29 18.49
C ALA A 8 0.86 -0.12 17.51
N ILE A 9 1.57 -0.35 16.40
CA ILE A 9 1.63 0.59 15.28
C ILE A 9 1.14 -0.10 14.01
N LEU A 10 0.20 0.53 13.31
CA LEU A 10 -0.26 0.08 12.01
C LEU A 10 0.22 1.07 10.94
N PHE A 11 0.60 0.54 9.79
CA PHE A 11 1.09 1.33 8.65
C PHE A 11 0.21 1.09 7.41
N ASP A 12 -0.03 2.13 6.61
CA ASP A 12 -0.30 1.90 5.21
C ASP A 12 0.97 1.33 4.53
N LEU A 13 0.81 0.77 3.35
CA LEU A 13 1.90 0.10 2.66
C LEU A 13 2.57 1.02 1.64
N ASP A 14 1.85 1.32 0.54
CA ASP A 14 2.38 2.05 -0.62
C ASP A 14 2.52 3.54 -0.31
N GLY A 15 3.72 4.09 -0.31
CA GLY A 15 3.99 5.50 0.02
C GLY A 15 4.25 5.76 1.50
N THR A 16 4.00 4.78 2.37
CA THR A 16 4.21 4.90 3.82
C THR A 16 5.29 3.96 4.32
N LEU A 17 5.01 2.66 4.39
CA LEU A 17 5.99 1.67 4.83
C LEU A 17 7.00 1.37 3.72
N LEU A 18 6.52 1.22 2.48
CA LEU A 18 7.32 0.82 1.32
C LEU A 18 7.31 1.90 0.23
N ASP A 19 8.49 2.21 -0.30
CA ASP A 19 8.64 2.92 -1.56
C ASP A 19 8.43 1.94 -2.73
N THR A 20 7.17 1.77 -3.11
CA THR A 20 6.75 0.91 -4.23
C THR A 20 6.72 1.66 -5.57
N ALA A 21 6.98 2.97 -5.56
CA ALA A 21 6.88 3.81 -6.74
C ALA A 21 7.76 3.36 -7.92
N PRO A 22 9.01 2.91 -7.73
CA PRO A 22 9.84 2.48 -8.86
C PRO A 22 9.23 1.31 -9.64
N ASP A 23 8.77 0.27 -8.95
CA ASP A 23 8.23 -0.94 -9.59
C ASP A 23 6.84 -0.71 -10.18
N MET A 24 6.01 0.10 -9.53
CA MET A 24 4.70 0.48 -10.05
C MET A 24 4.84 1.39 -11.29
N ALA A 25 5.79 2.32 -11.30
CA ALA A 25 6.07 3.17 -12.45
C ALA A 25 6.60 2.36 -13.64
N ALA A 26 7.50 1.41 -13.41
CA ALA A 26 8.00 0.51 -14.44
C ALA A 26 6.86 -0.30 -15.06
N SER A 27 5.93 -0.81 -14.23
CA SER A 27 4.77 -1.58 -14.68
C SER A 27 3.79 -0.73 -15.48
N LEU A 28 3.53 0.51 -15.06
CA LEU A 28 2.71 1.46 -15.82
C LEU A 28 3.34 1.76 -17.19
N ASN A 29 4.65 1.99 -17.24
CA ASN A 29 5.35 2.27 -18.49
C ASN A 29 5.35 1.06 -19.44
N ARG A 30 5.43 -0.17 -18.91
CA ARG A 30 5.24 -1.37 -19.75
C ARG A 30 3.84 -1.41 -20.36
N LEU A 31 2.80 -1.15 -19.55
CA LEU A 31 1.43 -1.10 -20.05
C LEU A 31 1.26 0.01 -21.10
N ARG A 32 1.82 1.19 -20.87
CA ARG A 32 1.79 2.29 -21.87
C ARG A 32 2.38 1.88 -23.22
N VAL A 33 3.52 1.20 -23.19
CA VAL A 33 4.17 0.67 -24.43
C VAL A 33 3.28 -0.38 -25.10
N GLU A 34 2.62 -1.27 -24.36
CA GLU A 34 1.66 -2.23 -24.90
C GLU A 34 0.48 -1.53 -25.59
N GLU A 35 0.04 -0.39 -25.06
CA GLU A 35 -1.03 0.47 -25.62
C GLU A 35 -0.52 1.46 -26.70
N GLY A 36 0.74 1.35 -27.16
CA GLY A 36 1.32 2.19 -28.20
C GLY A 36 1.68 3.62 -27.76
N LEU A 37 1.80 3.86 -26.44
CA LEU A 37 2.14 5.15 -25.86
C LEU A 37 3.62 5.18 -25.43
N GLU A 38 4.22 6.39 -25.49
CA GLU A 38 5.58 6.59 -25.00
C GLU A 38 5.65 6.47 -23.45
N PRO A 39 6.74 5.94 -22.88
CA PRO A 39 6.95 5.92 -21.44
C PRO A 39 6.89 7.32 -20.81
N MET A 40 6.34 7.40 -19.61
CA MET A 40 6.35 8.64 -18.80
C MET A 40 7.57 8.68 -17.86
N PRO A 41 8.11 9.88 -17.59
CA PRO A 41 9.13 10.03 -16.56
C PRO A 41 8.64 9.54 -15.19
N PRO A 42 9.41 8.72 -14.45
CA PRO A 42 9.02 8.21 -13.13
C PRO A 42 8.65 9.31 -12.12
N ALA A 43 9.26 10.49 -12.22
CA ALA A 43 8.95 11.63 -11.36
C ALA A 43 7.51 12.14 -11.53
N GLN A 44 6.90 11.98 -12.70
CA GLN A 44 5.51 12.33 -12.95
C GLN A 44 4.54 11.26 -12.43
N ILE A 45 4.99 10.00 -12.35
CA ILE A 45 4.18 8.87 -11.88
C ILE A 45 4.15 8.81 -10.35
N ARG A 46 5.29 9.04 -9.70
CA ARG A 46 5.49 8.90 -8.25
C ARG A 46 4.41 9.55 -7.38
N PRO A 47 3.94 10.80 -7.62
CA PRO A 47 2.91 11.42 -6.79
C PRO A 47 1.54 10.72 -6.80
N HIS A 48 1.33 9.82 -7.75
CA HIS A 48 0.05 9.12 -7.93
C HIS A 48 0.06 7.68 -7.44
N VAL A 49 1.21 7.18 -6.95
CA VAL A 49 1.39 5.79 -6.54
C VAL A 49 0.47 5.40 -5.38
N SER A 50 0.33 6.27 -4.38
CA SER A 50 -0.57 6.04 -3.25
C SER A 50 -2.05 5.96 -3.65
N ASN A 51 -2.42 6.43 -4.87
CA ASN A 51 -3.74 6.23 -5.45
C ASN A 51 -3.92 4.83 -6.08
N GLY A 52 -2.88 4.00 -6.07
CA GLY A 52 -2.89 2.64 -6.61
C GLY A 52 -3.14 2.57 -8.11
N ALA A 53 -3.60 1.42 -8.60
CA ALA A 53 -3.88 1.20 -10.01
C ALA A 53 -4.85 2.24 -10.61
N ARG A 54 -5.86 2.68 -9.84
CA ARG A 54 -6.83 3.69 -10.28
C ARG A 54 -6.14 5.01 -10.65
N GLY A 55 -5.31 5.53 -9.75
CA GLY A 55 -4.60 6.78 -10.00
C GLY A 55 -3.57 6.67 -11.12
N LEU A 56 -2.88 5.54 -11.18
CA LEU A 56 -1.88 5.28 -12.22
C LEU A 56 -2.47 5.14 -13.61
N LEU A 57 -3.61 4.45 -13.76
CA LEU A 57 -4.31 4.37 -15.05
C LEU A 57 -4.87 5.73 -15.48
N ALA A 58 -5.37 6.53 -14.53
CA ALA A 58 -5.87 7.87 -14.83
C ALA A 58 -4.76 8.76 -15.41
N ILE A 59 -3.58 8.84 -14.78
CA ILE A 59 -2.50 9.69 -15.27
C ILE A 59 -1.74 9.08 -16.45
N GLY A 60 -1.68 7.75 -16.51
CA GLY A 60 -0.88 7.04 -17.51
C GLY A 60 -1.59 6.79 -18.83
N LEU A 61 -2.90 6.61 -18.81
CA LEU A 61 -3.70 6.22 -19.97
C LEU A 61 -4.95 7.10 -20.18
N ASP A 62 -5.20 8.08 -19.28
CA ASP A 62 -6.44 8.85 -19.20
C ASP A 62 -7.69 7.96 -19.05
N ILE A 63 -7.55 6.86 -18.29
CA ILE A 63 -8.60 5.85 -18.07
C ILE A 63 -9.09 5.91 -16.64
N THR A 64 -10.37 6.19 -16.46
CA THR A 64 -11.07 6.21 -15.16
C THR A 64 -12.00 5.00 -15.02
N PRO A 65 -12.50 4.70 -13.81
CA PRO A 65 -13.37 3.53 -13.56
C PRO A 65 -14.62 3.44 -14.44
N ASP A 66 -15.08 4.56 -15.00
CA ASP A 66 -16.28 4.64 -15.85
C ASP A 66 -15.98 4.24 -17.31
N HIS A 67 -14.71 4.09 -17.66
CA HIS A 67 -14.29 3.72 -19.02
C HIS A 67 -14.45 2.21 -19.23
N GLU A 68 -14.98 1.80 -20.39
CA GLU A 68 -15.24 0.38 -20.71
C GLU A 68 -14.00 -0.52 -20.61
N ALA A 69 -12.82 0.00 -20.99
CA ALA A 69 -11.57 -0.73 -20.93
C ALA A 69 -10.92 -0.78 -19.52
N TYR A 70 -11.49 -0.05 -18.53
CA TYR A 70 -10.83 0.13 -17.23
C TYR A 70 -10.48 -1.19 -16.55
N GLN A 71 -11.43 -2.12 -16.49
CA GLN A 71 -11.21 -3.39 -15.78
C GLN A 71 -10.11 -4.22 -16.44
N ALA A 72 -10.11 -4.32 -17.77
CA ALA A 72 -9.11 -5.07 -18.51
C ALA A 72 -7.69 -4.46 -18.35
N LEU A 73 -7.58 -3.13 -18.45
CA LEU A 73 -6.30 -2.42 -18.29
C LEU A 73 -5.80 -2.48 -16.83
N ARG A 74 -6.73 -2.40 -15.87
CA ARG A 74 -6.38 -2.57 -14.45
C ARG A 74 -5.82 -3.97 -14.18
N ASP A 75 -6.47 -4.99 -14.68
CA ASP A 75 -6.03 -6.37 -14.49
C ASP A 75 -4.69 -6.62 -15.20
N ARG A 76 -4.49 -6.06 -16.40
CA ARG A 76 -3.21 -6.10 -17.10
C ARG A 76 -2.10 -5.38 -16.34
N PHE A 77 -2.37 -4.18 -15.82
CA PHE A 77 -1.41 -3.45 -14.97
C PHE A 77 -1.00 -4.27 -13.74
N LEU A 78 -1.98 -4.84 -13.03
CA LEU A 78 -1.70 -5.65 -11.83
C LEU A 78 -0.90 -6.92 -12.17
N ALA A 79 -1.14 -7.54 -13.33
CA ALA A 79 -0.37 -8.68 -13.81
C ALA A 79 1.09 -8.28 -14.09
N LEU A 80 1.31 -7.18 -14.82
CA LEU A 80 2.65 -6.64 -15.08
C LEU A 80 3.40 -6.29 -13.80
N TYR A 81 2.71 -5.70 -12.83
CA TYR A 81 3.30 -5.39 -11.54
C TYR A 81 3.63 -6.66 -10.75
N ALA A 82 2.78 -7.69 -10.81
CA ALA A 82 3.03 -8.97 -10.15
C ALA A 82 4.27 -9.71 -10.72
N GLU A 83 4.59 -9.52 -12.01
CA GLU A 83 5.80 -10.09 -12.63
C GLU A 83 7.09 -9.47 -12.09
N ASN A 84 7.07 -8.18 -11.73
CA ASN A 84 8.23 -7.40 -11.29
C ASN A 84 8.05 -6.84 -9.88
N LEU A 85 7.40 -7.58 -9.02
CA LEU A 85 7.17 -7.22 -7.63
C LEU A 85 8.49 -7.23 -6.85
N ALA A 86 8.76 -6.20 -6.08
CA ALA A 86 9.93 -6.08 -5.20
C ALA A 86 11.31 -6.05 -5.89
N VAL A 87 11.39 -5.61 -7.15
CA VAL A 87 12.69 -5.43 -7.83
C VAL A 87 13.44 -4.24 -7.24
N HIS A 88 12.77 -3.10 -7.14
CA HIS A 88 13.31 -1.84 -6.60
C HIS A 88 12.60 -1.37 -5.34
N THR A 89 11.48 -1.96 -4.99
CA THR A 89 10.74 -1.64 -3.75
C THR A 89 11.60 -1.89 -2.52
N ARG A 90 11.63 -0.93 -1.61
CA ARG A 90 12.35 -1.00 -0.33
C ARG A 90 11.54 -0.29 0.75
N LEU A 91 11.83 -0.54 2.00
CA LEU A 91 11.38 0.31 3.11
C LEU A 91 11.85 1.75 2.88
N PHE A 92 11.03 2.72 3.26
CA PHE A 92 11.50 4.11 3.28
C PHE A 92 12.67 4.25 4.27
N PRO A 93 13.60 5.19 4.02
CA PRO A 93 14.77 5.39 4.89
C PRO A 93 14.38 5.57 6.36
N GLY A 94 14.97 4.74 7.23
CA GLY A 94 14.74 4.75 8.67
C GLY A 94 13.62 3.83 9.15
N LEU A 95 12.72 3.35 8.26
CA LEU A 95 11.67 2.41 8.64
C LEU A 95 12.21 0.99 8.85
N ASP A 96 13.33 0.65 8.25
CA ASP A 96 14.08 -0.58 8.55
C ASP A 96 14.44 -0.64 10.04
N ARG A 97 15.08 0.43 10.54
CA ARG A 97 15.46 0.55 11.96
C ARG A 97 14.24 0.61 12.87
N LEU A 98 13.16 1.31 12.44
CA LEU A 98 11.94 1.39 13.22
C LEU A 98 11.31 0.00 13.39
N VAL A 99 11.18 -0.78 12.32
CA VAL A 99 10.61 -2.13 12.36
C VAL A 99 11.46 -3.04 13.25
N GLU A 100 12.79 -3.01 13.11
CA GLU A 100 13.71 -3.74 13.97
C GLU A 100 13.55 -3.39 15.46
N GLU A 101 13.38 -2.10 15.77
CA GLU A 101 13.17 -1.61 17.14
C GLU A 101 11.82 -2.04 17.70
N LEU A 102 10.75 -2.04 16.88
CA LEU A 102 9.42 -2.54 17.27
C LEU A 102 9.50 -4.03 17.61
N ASP A 103 10.17 -4.83 16.78
CA ASP A 103 10.36 -6.25 17.00
C ASP A 103 11.20 -6.52 18.26
N ALA A 104 12.29 -5.79 18.47
CA ALA A 104 13.14 -5.90 19.64
C ALA A 104 12.41 -5.56 20.95
N ARG A 105 11.46 -4.62 20.89
CA ARG A 105 10.61 -4.25 22.04
C ARG A 105 9.37 -5.11 22.19
N LEU A 106 9.15 -6.08 21.32
CA LEU A 106 7.93 -6.89 21.27
C LEU A 106 6.67 -6.01 21.15
N LEU A 107 6.79 -4.83 20.54
CA LEU A 107 5.67 -3.95 20.23
C LEU A 107 5.07 -4.36 18.89
N PRO A 108 3.84 -4.92 18.86
CA PRO A 108 3.25 -5.41 17.63
C PRO A 108 3.09 -4.28 16.62
N TRP A 109 3.41 -4.60 15.37
CA TRP A 109 3.14 -3.72 14.25
C TRP A 109 2.40 -4.47 13.14
N GLY A 110 1.71 -3.74 12.27
CA GLY A 110 0.90 -4.34 11.22
C GLY A 110 0.75 -3.46 10.00
N VAL A 111 0.13 -4.03 8.96
CA VAL A 111 -0.15 -3.36 7.69
C VAL A 111 -1.66 -3.31 7.46
N VAL A 112 -2.18 -2.12 7.13
CA VAL A 112 -3.57 -1.91 6.71
C VAL A 112 -3.57 -1.10 5.43
N THR A 113 -3.86 -1.76 4.30
CA THR A 113 -3.69 -1.18 2.96
C THR A 113 -4.89 -1.45 2.06
N ASN A 114 -5.11 -0.57 1.07
CA ASN A 114 -6.09 -0.83 -0.01
C ASN A 114 -5.51 -1.67 -1.16
N LYS A 115 -4.24 -2.05 -1.09
CA LYS A 115 -3.61 -2.94 -2.06
C LYS A 115 -4.21 -4.35 -1.99
N PRO A 116 -4.40 -5.04 -3.15
CA PRO A 116 -4.89 -6.42 -3.15
C PRO A 116 -4.01 -7.39 -2.36
N GLY A 117 -4.64 -8.31 -1.62
CA GLY A 117 -3.97 -9.21 -0.69
C GLY A 117 -2.94 -10.13 -1.35
N GLY A 118 -3.21 -10.60 -2.55
CA GLY A 118 -2.27 -11.43 -3.31
C GLY A 118 -0.93 -10.73 -3.58
N LEU A 119 -0.97 -9.43 -3.92
CA LEU A 119 0.24 -8.63 -4.14
C LEU A 119 0.91 -8.23 -2.83
N THR A 120 0.10 -7.84 -1.83
CA THR A 120 0.59 -7.42 -0.51
C THR A 120 1.40 -8.52 0.16
N ARG A 121 0.85 -9.74 0.26
CA ARG A 121 1.50 -10.86 0.94
C ARG A 121 2.81 -11.28 0.25
N ARG A 122 2.79 -11.34 -1.09
CA ARG A 122 4.01 -11.63 -1.87
C ARG A 122 5.09 -10.56 -1.69
N LEU A 123 4.70 -9.28 -1.61
CA LEU A 123 5.63 -8.17 -1.40
C LEU A 123 6.28 -8.24 -0.01
N LEU A 124 5.47 -8.46 1.03
CA LEU A 124 5.97 -8.63 2.40
C LEU A 124 6.92 -9.83 2.52
N GLU A 125 6.57 -10.96 1.88
CA GLU A 125 7.41 -12.16 1.84
C GLU A 125 8.75 -11.89 1.14
N ALA A 126 8.72 -11.25 -0.04
CA ALA A 126 9.92 -10.92 -0.80
C ALA A 126 10.88 -9.99 -0.05
N LEU A 127 10.36 -9.13 0.84
CA LEU A 127 11.13 -8.22 1.68
C LEU A 127 11.40 -8.80 3.07
N ALA A 128 11.04 -10.06 3.34
CA ALA A 128 11.18 -10.74 4.64
C ALA A 128 10.50 -9.99 5.81
N LEU A 129 9.47 -9.19 5.53
CA LEU A 129 8.71 -8.45 6.54
C LEU A 129 7.63 -9.34 7.16
N ARG A 130 7.52 -9.32 8.49
CA ARG A 130 6.61 -10.19 9.24
C ARG A 130 5.74 -9.42 10.23
N PRO A 131 4.80 -8.58 9.73
CA PRO A 131 3.87 -7.87 10.59
C PRO A 131 2.97 -8.83 11.37
N ALA A 132 2.58 -8.45 12.58
CA ALA A 132 1.67 -9.21 13.44
C ALA A 132 0.24 -9.31 12.87
N VAL A 133 -0.16 -8.35 12.05
CA VAL A 133 -1.44 -8.33 11.34
C VAL A 133 -1.29 -7.70 9.97
N VAL A 134 -2.00 -8.23 8.97
CA VAL A 134 -2.10 -7.68 7.62
C VAL A 134 -3.57 -7.64 7.24
N VAL A 135 -4.06 -6.45 6.85
CA VAL A 135 -5.41 -6.24 6.31
C VAL A 135 -5.28 -5.58 4.94
N CYS A 136 -5.84 -6.22 3.93
CA CYS A 136 -5.72 -5.84 2.53
C CYS A 136 -7.03 -5.28 1.98
N GLY A 137 -6.97 -4.63 0.82
CA GLY A 137 -8.11 -3.97 0.22
C GLY A 137 -9.28 -4.89 -0.17
N ASP A 138 -9.02 -6.17 -0.30
CA ASP A 138 -9.99 -7.23 -0.65
C ASP A 138 -10.30 -8.20 0.51
N ASP A 139 -9.78 -7.96 1.71
CA ASP A 139 -10.07 -8.80 2.88
C ASP A 139 -11.44 -8.48 3.51
N LEU A 140 -12.00 -7.28 3.28
CA LEU A 140 -13.27 -6.81 3.85
C LEU A 140 -14.15 -6.16 2.77
N ASN A 141 -15.47 -6.06 3.06
CA ASN A 141 -16.43 -5.41 2.16
C ASN A 141 -16.19 -3.90 2.00
N ARG A 142 -15.54 -3.25 2.97
CA ARG A 142 -15.25 -1.82 2.98
C ARG A 142 -13.75 -1.61 3.22
N ALA A 143 -13.12 -0.90 2.29
CA ALA A 143 -11.73 -0.49 2.36
C ALA A 143 -11.59 0.94 2.93
N LYS A 144 -10.37 1.41 3.22
CA LYS A 144 -10.12 2.81 3.57
C LYS A 144 -10.65 3.74 2.47
N PRO A 145 -11.34 4.83 2.78
CA PRO A 145 -11.37 5.59 4.04
C PRO A 145 -12.33 5.08 5.13
N HIS A 146 -13.02 3.94 4.91
CA HIS A 146 -13.84 3.39 5.98
C HIS A 146 -12.96 2.85 7.13
N PRO A 147 -13.36 3.00 8.42
CA PRO A 147 -12.56 2.56 9.56
C PRO A 147 -12.51 1.04 9.75
N ASP A 148 -13.37 0.26 9.10
CA ASP A 148 -13.46 -1.19 9.27
C ASP A 148 -12.12 -1.93 9.20
N PRO A 149 -11.19 -1.63 8.25
CA PRO A 149 -9.91 -2.30 8.20
C PRO A 149 -9.04 -2.08 9.45
N LEU A 150 -9.08 -0.88 10.01
CA LEU A 150 -8.34 -0.56 11.24
C LEU A 150 -8.98 -1.21 12.47
N LEU A 151 -10.30 -1.16 12.56
CA LEU A 151 -11.05 -1.84 13.64
C LEU A 151 -10.85 -3.36 13.59
N TYR A 152 -10.83 -3.94 12.39
CA TYR A 152 -10.54 -5.36 12.21
C TYR A 152 -9.12 -5.72 12.65
N ALA A 153 -8.13 -4.90 12.27
CA ALA A 153 -6.73 -5.08 12.70
C ALA A 153 -6.60 -4.99 14.23
N ALA A 154 -7.24 -4.00 14.87
CA ALA A 154 -7.29 -3.85 16.32
C ALA A 154 -7.89 -5.09 17.01
N GLY A 155 -8.99 -5.61 16.48
CA GLY A 155 -9.62 -6.84 16.95
C GLY A 155 -8.70 -8.07 16.84
N LYS A 156 -7.96 -8.19 15.73
CA LYS A 156 -6.96 -9.28 15.54
C LYS A 156 -5.82 -9.18 16.55
N LEU A 157 -5.38 -7.97 16.88
CA LEU A 157 -4.35 -7.72 17.89
C LEU A 157 -4.90 -7.79 19.32
N ARG A 158 -6.24 -7.85 19.51
CA ARG A 158 -6.93 -7.81 20.80
C ARG A 158 -6.59 -6.54 21.60
N LEU A 159 -6.49 -5.40 20.90
CA LEU A 159 -6.20 -4.10 21.47
C LEU A 159 -7.38 -3.14 21.26
N ALA A 160 -7.54 -2.19 22.16
CA ALA A 160 -8.47 -1.08 21.99
C ALA A 160 -7.97 -0.14 20.88
N PRO A 161 -8.82 0.32 19.94
CA PRO A 161 -8.41 1.17 18.83
C PRO A 161 -7.64 2.42 19.24
N ASP A 162 -8.04 3.08 20.31
CA ASP A 162 -7.40 4.29 20.87
C ASP A 162 -5.99 4.06 21.42
N SER A 163 -5.58 2.81 21.60
CA SER A 163 -4.23 2.44 22.02
C SER A 163 -3.28 2.14 20.85
N ILE A 164 -3.74 2.31 19.59
CA ILE A 164 -3.00 1.99 18.38
C ILE A 164 -2.71 3.29 17.62
N TRP A 165 -1.49 3.45 17.16
CA TRP A 165 -1.17 4.50 16.18
C TRP A 165 -1.30 3.93 14.78
N TYR A 166 -1.94 4.73 13.90
CA TYR A 166 -2.00 4.44 12.48
C TYR A 166 -1.21 5.51 11.71
N ILE A 167 -0.34 5.08 10.80
CA ILE A 167 0.53 5.92 9.99
C ILE A 167 0.21 5.68 8.51
N GLY A 168 -0.09 6.76 7.79
CA GLY A 168 -0.38 6.73 6.36
C GLY A 168 -0.07 8.08 5.71
N ASP A 169 0.05 8.11 4.39
CA ASP A 169 0.45 9.27 3.60
C ASP A 169 -0.70 9.91 2.80
N HIS A 170 -1.90 9.32 2.86
CA HIS A 170 -3.03 9.76 2.04
C HIS A 170 -4.23 10.18 2.90
N GLU A 171 -5.06 11.12 2.40
CA GLU A 171 -6.29 11.57 3.07
C GLU A 171 -7.18 10.43 3.57
N ARG A 172 -7.31 9.34 2.78
CA ARG A 172 -8.08 8.15 3.20
C ARG A 172 -7.57 7.50 4.48
N ASP A 173 -6.29 7.65 4.78
CA ASP A 173 -5.67 7.09 5.98
C ASP A 173 -6.04 7.93 7.21
N ILE A 174 -6.05 9.25 7.07
CA ILE A 174 -6.47 10.19 8.11
C ILE A 174 -7.96 9.99 8.42
N VAL A 175 -8.79 9.83 7.38
CA VAL A 175 -10.24 9.64 7.57
C VAL A 175 -10.55 8.29 8.21
N ALA A 176 -9.79 7.24 7.89
CA ALA A 176 -9.98 5.92 8.48
C ALA A 176 -9.49 5.84 9.94
N GLY A 177 -8.41 6.54 10.28
CA GLY A 177 -7.80 6.60 11.62
C GLY A 177 -8.55 7.51 12.57
#